data_a0efcf76071a3cddfc5471051eaa0ba4
#
_entry.id   a0efcf76071a3cddfc5471051eaa0ba4
#
_cell.length_a   1.000
_cell.length_b   1.000
_cell.length_c   1.000
_cell.angle_alpha   90.00
_cell.angle_beta   90.00
_cell.angle_gamma   90.00
#
_symmetry.space_group_name_H-M   'P 1'
#
loop_
_entity.id
_entity.type
_entity.pdbx_description
1 polymer ?
#
loop_
_entity_poly.entity_id
_entity_poly.type
_entity_poly.pdbx_seq_one_letter_code
_entity_poly.pdbx_strand_id
1 'polypeptide(L)'
;PILVFMVAFSYNVDRSGLFQGALASRRIVDLMLQGYDVTNFEQMDERQVVQLFAQDVEQAPEAIGIGSSRVLQFNRENTGVDTFFNMGVTGADVRDNMTSYYKMVSYGKTPKVLLWSIDPWVFYGSEDAFDSRADADLYNEFLTKVLNVPTDYEEPDKVELWKALADPAYFQGNVDYYIKNRGQTTVTDDDGNTIEFNPVQGDPYDQTTTIKRSDGSVLYDVAFRTQTADQIRTLAAEACMSFNSVHMEGFDEMSTTQIQAFESFMDYAREQGTTVILVLSPWHPYLYGYLITEPELHKGFFQVENWLREYCAQNNVPLYGSYDPECIDGLEETDFFDGLHCAGTGIARFFPGIPRALQQLETGTLPDPLAVHPRTSLESADPDVVETLNGETAETAQEG
;
A
#
# COMPACT_ATOMS: atom_id res chain seq x y z
N PRO A 1 -10.01 37.30 -21.44
CA PRO A 1 -9.39 36.27 -22.30
C PRO A 1 -8.10 35.73 -21.69
N ILE A 2 -7.15 36.58 -21.26
CA ILE A 2 -5.84 36.15 -20.71
C ILE A 2 -6.00 35.30 -19.45
N LEU A 3 -6.77 35.75 -18.46
CA LEU A 3 -7.02 35.04 -17.21
C LEU A 3 -7.65 33.65 -17.48
N VAL A 4 -8.61 33.56 -18.37
CA VAL A 4 -9.24 32.30 -18.75
C VAL A 4 -8.22 31.35 -19.38
N PHE A 5 -7.33 31.86 -20.21
CA PHE A 5 -6.25 31.08 -20.80
C PHE A 5 -5.26 30.60 -19.70
N MET A 6 -4.86 31.48 -18.80
CA MET A 6 -3.97 31.13 -17.68
C MET A 6 -4.57 29.99 -16.83
N VAL A 7 -5.82 30.15 -16.41
CA VAL A 7 -6.55 29.15 -15.63
C VAL A 7 -6.65 27.83 -16.38
N ALA A 8 -7.10 27.86 -17.63
CA ALA A 8 -7.25 26.65 -18.45
C ALA A 8 -5.91 25.97 -18.71
N PHE A 9 -4.85 26.74 -18.98
CA PHE A 9 -3.52 26.20 -19.20
C PHE A 9 -2.95 25.57 -17.91
N SER A 10 -3.03 26.31 -16.79
CA SER A 10 -2.55 25.84 -15.49
C SER A 10 -3.30 24.59 -15.02
N TYR A 11 -4.61 24.53 -15.25
CA TYR A 11 -5.43 23.36 -14.96
C TYR A 11 -5.00 22.14 -15.78
N ASN A 12 -4.69 22.30 -17.07
CA ASN A 12 -4.33 21.19 -17.96
C ASN A 12 -2.88 20.74 -17.80
N VAL A 13 -1.95 21.63 -17.49
CA VAL A 13 -0.54 21.25 -17.29
C VAL A 13 -0.32 20.68 -15.89
N ASP A 14 -0.90 21.34 -14.89
CA ASP A 14 -0.96 20.92 -13.50
C ASP A 14 0.35 20.32 -12.97
N ARG A 15 1.41 21.15 -13.02
CA ARG A 15 2.76 20.79 -12.58
C ARG A 15 2.79 20.11 -11.20
N SER A 16 1.96 20.59 -10.29
CA SER A 16 1.90 20.14 -8.90
C SER A 16 0.96 18.95 -8.68
N GLY A 17 0.24 18.51 -9.73
CA GLY A 17 -0.70 17.40 -9.64
C GLY A 17 -1.97 17.68 -8.82
N LEU A 18 -2.29 18.96 -8.58
CA LEU A 18 -3.42 19.37 -7.74
C LEU A 18 -4.80 19.18 -8.40
N PHE A 19 -4.86 19.11 -9.74
CA PHE A 19 -6.11 19.09 -10.50
C PHE A 19 -6.22 17.92 -11.45
N GLN A 20 -5.19 17.68 -12.27
CA GLN A 20 -5.22 16.72 -13.36
C GLN A 20 -4.10 15.65 -13.26
N GLY A 21 -3.24 15.77 -12.27
CA GLY A 21 -2.02 14.97 -12.14
C GLY A 21 -0.88 15.44 -13.06
N ALA A 22 0.34 15.27 -12.61
CA ALA A 22 1.53 15.67 -13.34
C ALA A 22 1.68 14.88 -14.66
N LEU A 23 2.32 15.51 -15.67
CA LEU A 23 2.54 14.88 -16.98
C LEU A 23 3.27 13.54 -16.90
N ALA A 24 4.17 13.38 -15.94
CA ALA A 24 4.88 12.14 -15.68
C ALA A 24 3.93 11.01 -15.29
N SER A 25 3.10 11.24 -14.26
CA SER A 25 2.13 10.26 -13.78
C SER A 25 1.13 9.86 -14.88
N ARG A 26 0.66 10.85 -15.68
CA ARG A 26 -0.20 10.57 -16.83
C ARG A 26 0.48 9.68 -17.86
N ARG A 27 1.75 9.98 -18.20
CA ARG A 27 2.50 9.16 -19.17
C ARG A 27 2.62 7.72 -18.72
N ILE A 28 2.85 7.50 -17.43
CA ILE A 28 2.95 6.17 -16.85
C ILE A 28 1.60 5.45 -16.92
N VAL A 29 0.52 6.10 -16.50
CA VAL A 29 -0.83 5.51 -16.56
C VAL A 29 -1.22 5.19 -18.00
N ASP A 30 -0.93 6.09 -18.96
CA ASP A 30 -1.17 5.84 -20.38
C ASP A 30 -0.47 4.58 -20.88
N LEU A 31 0.79 4.36 -20.48
CA LEU A 31 1.55 3.15 -20.83
C LEU A 31 0.97 1.91 -20.16
N MET A 32 0.63 2.00 -18.87
CA MET A 32 0.03 0.87 -18.12
C MET A 32 -1.33 0.46 -18.70
N LEU A 33 -2.18 1.42 -19.08
CA LEU A 33 -3.48 1.15 -19.71
C LEU A 33 -3.34 0.53 -21.10
N GLN A 34 -2.21 0.76 -21.79
CA GLN A 34 -1.86 0.08 -23.04
C GLN A 34 -1.25 -1.32 -22.80
N GLY A 35 -1.07 -1.74 -21.55
CA GLY A 35 -0.52 -3.04 -21.17
C GLY A 35 1.00 -3.09 -21.07
N TYR A 36 1.68 -1.94 -21.08
CA TYR A 36 3.13 -1.90 -20.93
C TYR A 36 3.55 -1.79 -19.47
N ASP A 37 4.58 -2.53 -19.10
CA ASP A 37 5.36 -2.30 -17.90
C ASP A 37 6.26 -1.08 -18.11
N VAL A 38 6.56 -0.32 -17.04
CA VAL A 38 7.23 0.98 -17.14
C VAL A 38 8.47 1.02 -16.25
N THR A 39 9.59 1.51 -16.81
CA THR A 39 10.84 1.76 -16.07
C THR A 39 10.86 3.16 -15.42
N ASN A 40 11.77 3.35 -14.46
CA ASN A 40 12.09 4.66 -13.84
C ASN A 40 10.88 5.35 -13.17
N PHE A 41 10.07 4.58 -12.46
CA PHE A 41 8.86 5.11 -11.81
C PHE A 41 9.10 5.64 -10.38
N GLU A 42 10.27 5.42 -9.77
CA GLU A 42 10.52 5.71 -8.34
C GLU A 42 10.33 7.18 -7.95
N GLN A 43 10.43 8.09 -8.91
CA GLN A 43 10.19 9.51 -8.68
C GLN A 43 8.75 9.95 -8.98
N MET A 44 7.87 9.00 -9.08
CA MET A 44 6.46 9.19 -9.37
C MET A 44 5.65 9.32 -8.09
N ASP A 45 4.62 10.13 -8.12
CA ASP A 45 3.61 10.09 -7.08
C ASP A 45 2.64 8.91 -7.33
N GLU A 46 2.80 7.83 -6.55
CA GLU A 46 1.94 6.65 -6.65
C GLU A 46 0.47 6.98 -6.42
N ARG A 47 0.16 7.97 -5.55
CA ARG A 47 -1.19 8.43 -5.27
C ARG A 47 -1.85 9.07 -6.49
N GLN A 48 -1.07 9.82 -7.27
CA GLN A 48 -1.52 10.37 -8.55
C GLN A 48 -1.73 9.27 -9.59
N VAL A 49 -0.88 8.24 -9.63
CA VAL A 49 -1.08 7.09 -10.52
C VAL A 49 -2.36 6.35 -10.18
N VAL A 50 -2.61 6.07 -8.92
CA VAL A 50 -3.86 5.47 -8.43
C VAL A 50 -5.08 6.31 -8.83
N GLN A 51 -5.01 7.63 -8.64
CA GLN A 51 -6.08 8.57 -9.02
C GLN A 51 -6.35 8.54 -10.53
N LEU A 52 -5.30 8.67 -11.35
CA LEU A 52 -5.42 8.71 -12.82
C LEU A 52 -5.87 7.36 -13.38
N PHE A 53 -5.36 6.26 -12.83
CA PHE A 53 -5.85 4.94 -13.22
C PHE A 53 -7.34 4.78 -12.93
N ALA A 54 -7.80 5.14 -11.73
CA ALA A 54 -9.22 5.07 -11.39
C ALA A 54 -10.08 5.95 -12.31
N GLN A 55 -9.55 7.10 -12.74
CA GLN A 55 -10.22 8.02 -13.65
C GLN A 55 -10.28 7.48 -15.09
N ASP A 56 -9.18 6.93 -15.61
CA ASP A 56 -8.98 6.73 -17.06
C ASP A 56 -9.18 5.28 -17.51
N VAL A 57 -9.14 4.28 -16.57
CA VAL A 57 -9.45 2.90 -16.94
C VAL A 57 -10.86 2.80 -17.53
N GLU A 58 -11.02 2.14 -18.68
CA GLU A 58 -12.32 2.08 -19.37
C GLU A 58 -13.34 1.21 -18.62
N GLN A 59 -12.88 0.10 -18.04
CA GLN A 59 -13.72 -0.85 -17.32
C GLN A 59 -13.11 -1.16 -15.95
N ALA A 60 -13.97 -1.39 -14.96
CA ALA A 60 -13.51 -1.82 -13.65
C ALA A 60 -12.70 -3.11 -13.76
N PRO A 61 -11.50 -3.19 -13.18
CA PRO A 61 -10.85 -4.47 -12.96
C PRO A 61 -11.77 -5.42 -12.16
N GLU A 62 -11.66 -6.71 -12.41
CA GLU A 62 -12.40 -7.69 -11.60
C GLU A 62 -12.00 -7.61 -10.13
N ALA A 63 -10.70 -7.44 -9.89
CA ALA A 63 -10.17 -7.28 -8.55
C ALA A 63 -9.15 -6.14 -8.49
N ILE A 64 -9.12 -5.42 -7.37
CA ILE A 64 -8.05 -4.49 -7.03
C ILE A 64 -7.38 -4.89 -5.72
N GLY A 65 -6.09 -4.54 -5.59
CA GLY A 65 -5.33 -4.67 -4.35
C GLY A 65 -5.09 -3.29 -3.74
N ILE A 66 -5.31 -3.12 -2.43
CA ILE A 66 -4.96 -1.93 -1.67
C ILE A 66 -4.08 -2.30 -0.47
N GLY A 67 -3.28 -1.36 -0.01
CA GLY A 67 -2.35 -1.53 1.11
C GLY A 67 -1.15 -0.60 0.96
N SER A 68 -0.18 -0.76 1.85
CA SER A 68 1.10 -0.06 1.80
C SER A 68 2.05 -0.70 0.76
N SER A 69 3.35 -0.40 0.86
CA SER A 69 4.37 -1.08 0.06
C SER A 69 4.34 -2.62 0.18
N ARG A 70 3.74 -3.16 1.23
CA ARG A 70 3.61 -4.60 1.48
C ARG A 70 2.62 -5.29 0.54
N VAL A 71 1.74 -4.55 -0.13
CA VAL A 71 0.85 -5.11 -1.16
C VAL A 71 1.48 -5.10 -2.56
N LEU A 72 2.56 -4.34 -2.79
CA LEU A 72 3.10 -4.08 -4.13
C LEU A 72 3.56 -5.33 -4.90
N GLN A 73 3.80 -6.45 -4.20
CA GLN A 73 4.16 -7.73 -4.82
C GLN A 73 2.95 -8.59 -5.21
N PHE A 74 1.72 -8.17 -4.87
CA PHE A 74 0.53 -8.84 -5.38
C PHE A 74 0.31 -8.43 -6.84
N ASN A 75 0.24 -9.41 -7.72
CA ASN A 75 0.17 -9.27 -9.17
C ASN A 75 -0.86 -10.23 -9.76
N ARG A 76 -1.06 -10.21 -11.07
CA ARG A 76 -2.02 -11.09 -11.75
C ARG A 76 -1.72 -12.56 -11.52
N GLU A 77 -0.43 -12.93 -11.49
CA GLU A 77 0.00 -14.31 -11.36
C GLU A 77 -0.34 -14.90 -9.99
N ASN A 78 0.02 -14.21 -8.90
CA ASN A 78 -0.21 -14.72 -7.55
C ASN A 78 -1.62 -14.48 -7.04
N THR A 79 -2.35 -13.51 -7.58
CA THR A 79 -3.78 -13.34 -7.29
C THR A 79 -4.68 -14.26 -8.11
N GLY A 80 -4.21 -14.73 -9.26
CA GLY A 80 -4.95 -15.61 -10.18
C GLY A 80 -6.11 -14.92 -10.90
N VAL A 81 -6.04 -13.59 -11.09
CA VAL A 81 -7.06 -12.77 -11.77
C VAL A 81 -6.42 -11.92 -12.86
N ASP A 82 -6.77 -12.19 -14.13
CA ASP A 82 -6.17 -11.53 -15.29
C ASP A 82 -6.38 -10.02 -15.31
N THR A 83 -7.51 -9.54 -14.81
CA THR A 83 -7.85 -8.12 -14.70
C THR A 83 -7.63 -7.57 -13.28
N PHE A 84 -6.68 -8.12 -12.53
CA PHE A 84 -6.23 -7.57 -11.26
C PHE A 84 -5.46 -6.27 -11.48
N PHE A 85 -5.68 -5.28 -10.61
CA PHE A 85 -4.87 -4.07 -10.57
C PHE A 85 -4.45 -3.73 -9.13
N ASN A 86 -3.16 -3.55 -8.94
CA ASN A 86 -2.57 -3.19 -7.65
C ASN A 86 -2.58 -1.66 -7.48
N MET A 87 -3.39 -1.18 -6.53
CA MET A 87 -3.51 0.23 -6.14
C MET A 87 -2.74 0.53 -4.84
N GLY A 88 -1.78 -0.31 -4.49
CA GLY A 88 -0.90 -0.10 -3.33
C GLY A 88 -0.07 1.16 -3.47
N VAL A 89 0.19 1.81 -2.34
CA VAL A 89 0.93 3.06 -2.25
C VAL A 89 1.99 2.93 -1.15
N THR A 90 3.23 3.23 -1.45
CA THR A 90 4.32 3.20 -0.47
C THR A 90 4.03 4.13 0.70
N GLY A 91 4.10 3.58 1.93
CA GLY A 91 3.77 4.32 3.14
C GLY A 91 2.27 4.63 3.30
N ALA A 92 1.39 3.87 2.65
CA ALA A 92 -0.05 4.07 2.78
C ALA A 92 -0.52 3.92 4.22
N ASP A 93 -1.31 4.87 4.66
CA ASP A 93 -2.10 4.79 5.88
C ASP A 93 -3.58 4.44 5.58
N VAL A 94 -4.45 4.53 6.59
CA VAL A 94 -5.88 4.23 6.45
C VAL A 94 -6.56 5.09 5.37
N ARG A 95 -6.10 6.34 5.21
CA ARG A 95 -6.68 7.30 4.28
C ARG A 95 -6.43 6.88 2.84
N ASP A 96 -5.19 6.52 2.50
CA ASP A 96 -4.82 6.00 1.18
C ASP A 96 -5.58 4.72 0.86
N ASN A 97 -5.63 3.79 1.82
CA ASN A 97 -6.29 2.50 1.63
C ASN A 97 -7.77 2.67 1.26
N MET A 98 -8.52 3.39 2.10
CA MET A 98 -9.96 3.54 1.88
C MET A 98 -10.29 4.43 0.68
N THR A 99 -9.54 5.53 0.47
CA THR A 99 -9.80 6.41 -0.66
C THR A 99 -9.40 5.82 -1.99
N SER A 100 -8.42 4.90 -2.06
CA SER A 100 -8.09 4.18 -3.29
C SER A 100 -9.29 3.37 -3.82
N TYR A 101 -9.98 2.64 -2.96
CA TYR A 101 -11.22 1.97 -3.34
C TYR A 101 -12.34 2.97 -3.67
N TYR A 102 -12.53 4.00 -2.85
CA TYR A 102 -13.55 5.01 -3.07
C TYR A 102 -13.38 5.74 -4.40
N LYS A 103 -12.15 6.03 -4.83
CA LYS A 103 -11.86 6.59 -6.15
C LYS A 103 -12.44 5.73 -7.27
N MET A 104 -12.22 4.40 -7.24
CA MET A 104 -12.80 3.49 -8.24
C MET A 104 -14.33 3.57 -8.26
N VAL A 105 -14.97 3.51 -7.11
CA VAL A 105 -16.44 3.58 -6.99
C VAL A 105 -16.97 4.93 -7.48
N SER A 106 -16.32 6.04 -7.12
CA SER A 106 -16.74 7.39 -7.48
C SER A 106 -16.72 7.66 -8.99
N TYR A 107 -15.83 6.97 -9.72
CA TYR A 107 -15.81 6.97 -11.19
C TYR A 107 -16.72 5.90 -11.82
N GLY A 108 -17.57 5.24 -11.03
CA GLY A 108 -18.49 4.20 -11.52
C GLY A 108 -17.81 2.89 -11.93
N LYS A 109 -16.63 2.61 -11.40
CA LYS A 109 -15.79 1.47 -11.75
C LYS A 109 -15.60 0.55 -10.55
N THR A 110 -16.70 0.09 -9.97
CA THR A 110 -16.70 -0.77 -8.78
C THR A 110 -16.09 -2.14 -9.10
N PRO A 111 -15.00 -2.57 -8.44
CA PRO A 111 -14.45 -3.90 -8.60
C PRO A 111 -15.34 -4.94 -7.92
N LYS A 112 -15.31 -6.19 -8.40
CA LYS A 112 -16.02 -7.30 -7.74
C LYS A 112 -15.32 -7.76 -6.46
N VAL A 113 -14.00 -7.65 -6.44
CA VAL A 113 -13.16 -8.08 -5.31
C VAL A 113 -12.21 -6.97 -4.90
N LEU A 114 -12.12 -6.73 -3.61
CA LEU A 114 -11.11 -5.91 -2.98
C LEU A 114 -10.18 -6.80 -2.15
N LEU A 115 -8.93 -6.92 -2.56
CA LEU A 115 -7.86 -7.53 -1.79
C LEU A 115 -7.20 -6.45 -0.95
N TRP A 116 -7.34 -6.51 0.36
CA TRP A 116 -6.73 -5.53 1.26
C TRP A 116 -5.61 -6.19 2.07
N SER A 117 -4.36 -5.88 1.72
CA SER A 117 -3.22 -6.17 2.59
C SER A 117 -3.21 -5.13 3.69
N ILE A 118 -3.89 -5.46 4.79
CA ILE A 118 -4.12 -4.54 5.89
C ILE A 118 -2.93 -4.54 6.84
N ASP A 119 -2.47 -3.36 7.18
CA ASP A 119 -1.34 -3.16 8.08
C ASP A 119 -1.83 -2.71 9.46
N PRO A 120 -1.09 -3.02 10.53
CA PRO A 120 -1.55 -2.72 11.89
C PRO A 120 -1.71 -1.22 12.16
N TRP A 121 -0.91 -0.35 11.53
CA TRP A 121 -1.03 1.10 11.72
C TRP A 121 -2.32 1.72 11.16
N VAL A 122 -3.11 0.96 10.38
CA VAL A 122 -4.46 1.38 9.96
C VAL A 122 -5.34 1.72 11.16
N PHE A 123 -5.11 1.07 12.29
CA PHE A 123 -5.87 1.27 13.52
C PHE A 123 -5.19 2.18 14.55
N TYR A 124 -4.02 2.74 14.20
CA TYR A 124 -3.34 3.70 15.04
C TYR A 124 -3.88 5.11 14.79
N GLY A 125 -4.52 5.70 15.80
CA GLY A 125 -5.21 7.00 15.68
C GLY A 125 -4.34 8.23 15.93
N SER A 126 -3.02 8.08 16.11
CA SER A 126 -2.12 9.21 16.29
C SER A 126 -1.90 9.96 14.97
N GLU A 127 -1.84 11.29 15.03
CA GLU A 127 -1.47 12.12 13.87
C GLU A 127 -0.08 11.78 13.32
N ASP A 128 0.82 11.31 14.19
CA ASP A 128 2.18 10.89 13.80
C ASP A 128 2.18 9.64 12.91
N ALA A 129 1.11 8.85 12.94
CA ALA A 129 0.93 7.68 12.07
C ALA A 129 0.44 8.04 10.66
N PHE A 130 0.15 9.31 10.40
CA PHE A 130 -0.46 9.75 9.15
C PHE A 130 0.59 10.30 8.19
N ASP A 131 0.60 9.80 6.97
CA ASP A 131 1.46 10.30 5.91
C ASP A 131 0.95 11.65 5.39
N SER A 132 1.79 12.68 5.45
CA SER A 132 1.43 14.03 5.00
C SER A 132 1.09 14.11 3.50
N ARG A 133 1.43 13.08 2.72
CA ARG A 133 1.12 12.98 1.29
C ARG A 133 -0.28 12.44 1.00
N ALA A 134 -0.94 11.81 1.99
CA ALA A 134 -2.29 11.28 1.81
C ALA A 134 -3.31 12.42 1.68
N ASP A 135 -4.34 12.21 0.86
CA ASP A 135 -5.43 13.16 0.66
C ASP A 135 -6.41 13.11 1.85
N ALA A 136 -6.06 13.89 2.88
CA ALA A 136 -6.86 13.98 4.10
C ALA A 136 -8.27 14.55 3.82
N ASP A 137 -8.40 15.46 2.87
CA ASP A 137 -9.69 16.08 2.54
C ASP A 137 -10.63 15.08 1.90
N LEU A 138 -10.15 14.30 0.92
CA LEU A 138 -10.95 13.25 0.30
C LEU A 138 -11.33 12.16 1.31
N TYR A 139 -10.42 11.78 2.20
CA TYR A 139 -10.71 10.81 3.25
C TYR A 139 -11.80 11.29 4.21
N ASN A 140 -11.67 12.51 4.71
CA ASN A 140 -12.65 13.08 5.62
C ASN A 140 -14.02 13.32 4.95
N GLU A 141 -14.01 13.72 3.67
CA GLU A 141 -15.24 13.80 2.87
C GLU A 141 -15.90 12.41 2.75
N PHE A 142 -15.11 11.38 2.47
CA PHE A 142 -15.58 10.00 2.39
C PHE A 142 -16.15 9.51 3.72
N LEU A 143 -15.44 9.73 4.83
CA LEU A 143 -15.91 9.36 6.16
C LEU A 143 -17.26 10.02 6.48
N THR A 144 -17.34 11.34 6.30
CA THR A 144 -18.52 12.11 6.75
C THR A 144 -19.71 11.98 5.83
N LYS A 145 -19.51 12.06 4.50
CA LYS A 145 -20.61 12.11 3.52
C LYS A 145 -21.05 10.74 3.03
N VAL A 146 -20.16 9.75 3.07
CA VAL A 146 -20.44 8.41 2.53
C VAL A 146 -20.56 7.38 3.64
N LEU A 147 -19.59 7.31 4.54
CA LEU A 147 -19.58 6.32 5.61
C LEU A 147 -20.39 6.76 6.85
N ASN A 148 -20.80 8.02 6.92
CA ASN A 148 -21.50 8.61 8.05
C ASN A 148 -20.75 8.48 9.39
N VAL A 149 -19.42 8.47 9.34
CA VAL A 149 -18.57 8.50 10.52
C VAL A 149 -18.31 9.94 10.92
N PRO A 150 -18.68 10.37 12.14
CA PRO A 150 -18.45 11.73 12.59
C PRO A 150 -16.96 12.06 12.67
N THR A 151 -16.58 13.21 12.16
CA THR A 151 -15.23 13.78 12.29
C THR A 151 -15.34 15.27 12.60
N ASP A 152 -14.28 15.86 13.13
CA ASP A 152 -14.16 17.31 13.30
C ASP A 152 -13.77 18.03 11.99
N TYR A 153 -13.93 17.36 10.86
CA TYR A 153 -13.54 17.88 9.55
C TYR A 153 -14.42 19.05 9.11
N GLU A 154 -13.77 20.16 8.82
CA GLU A 154 -14.38 21.29 8.13
C GLU A 154 -13.98 21.25 6.65
N GLU A 155 -14.96 21.30 5.75
CA GLU A 155 -14.72 21.28 4.32
C GLU A 155 -13.83 22.47 3.91
N PRO A 156 -12.65 22.25 3.27
CA PRO A 156 -11.77 23.34 2.89
C PRO A 156 -12.45 24.29 1.90
N ASP A 157 -12.09 25.56 1.97
CA ASP A 157 -12.57 26.54 1.01
C ASP A 157 -11.97 26.27 -0.38
N LYS A 158 -12.70 25.52 -1.20
CA LYS A 158 -12.30 25.20 -2.59
C LYS A 158 -12.00 26.45 -3.43
N VAL A 159 -12.46 27.63 -3.01
CA VAL A 159 -12.19 28.89 -3.70
C VAL A 159 -10.70 29.23 -3.62
N GLU A 160 -10.04 28.92 -2.51
CA GLU A 160 -8.58 29.17 -2.39
C GLU A 160 -7.77 28.27 -3.35
N LEU A 161 -8.15 27.01 -3.47
CA LEU A 161 -7.53 26.10 -4.44
C LEU A 161 -7.69 26.60 -5.89
N TRP A 162 -8.89 27.05 -6.26
CA TRP A 162 -9.15 27.61 -7.58
C TRP A 162 -8.42 28.95 -7.82
N LYS A 163 -8.16 29.73 -6.78
CA LYS A 163 -7.35 30.96 -6.89
C LYS A 163 -5.91 30.66 -7.31
N ALA A 164 -5.35 29.51 -6.92
CA ALA A 164 -4.00 29.11 -7.32
C ALA A 164 -3.85 29.03 -8.85
N LEU A 165 -4.90 28.59 -9.57
CA LEU A 165 -4.89 28.54 -11.04
C LEU A 165 -4.78 29.92 -11.70
N ALA A 166 -5.20 30.95 -11.01
CA ALA A 166 -5.14 32.34 -11.49
C ALA A 166 -3.84 33.05 -11.04
N ASP A 167 -3.01 32.41 -10.23
CA ASP A 167 -1.73 32.93 -9.75
C ASP A 167 -0.71 33.01 -10.90
N PRO A 168 -0.13 34.18 -11.18
CA PRO A 168 0.85 34.33 -12.25
C PRO A 168 2.12 33.50 -12.06
N ALA A 169 2.58 33.31 -10.80
CA ALA A 169 3.78 32.51 -10.52
C ALA A 169 3.50 31.00 -10.75
N TYR A 170 2.31 30.53 -10.35
CA TYR A 170 1.87 29.17 -10.66
C TYR A 170 1.75 28.95 -12.18
N PHE A 171 1.15 29.89 -12.91
CA PHE A 171 1.07 29.86 -14.37
C PHE A 171 2.46 29.82 -15.02
N GLN A 172 3.38 30.70 -14.61
CA GLN A 172 4.74 30.72 -15.14
C GLN A 172 5.45 29.38 -14.90
N GLY A 173 5.34 28.84 -13.68
CA GLY A 173 5.89 27.52 -13.38
C GLY A 173 5.32 26.39 -14.25
N ASN A 174 4.00 26.43 -14.55
CA ASN A 174 3.37 25.50 -15.48
C ASN A 174 3.86 25.68 -16.92
N VAL A 175 4.11 26.92 -17.37
CA VAL A 175 4.66 27.19 -18.71
C VAL A 175 6.06 26.62 -18.83
N ASP A 176 6.93 26.88 -17.84
CA ASP A 176 8.31 26.40 -17.81
C ASP A 176 8.35 24.85 -17.80
N TYR A 177 7.51 24.22 -16.97
CA TYR A 177 7.36 22.79 -16.91
C TYR A 177 6.86 22.20 -18.24
N TYR A 178 5.85 22.81 -18.87
CA TYR A 178 5.33 22.36 -20.15
C TYR A 178 6.37 22.47 -21.27
N ILE A 179 7.09 23.60 -21.36
CA ILE A 179 8.13 23.80 -22.37
C ILE A 179 9.24 22.77 -22.22
N LYS A 180 9.64 22.48 -20.96
CA LYS A 180 10.70 21.54 -20.63
C LYS A 180 10.30 20.09 -20.96
N ASN A 181 9.03 19.71 -20.77
CA ASN A 181 8.59 18.31 -20.79
C ASN A 181 7.70 17.95 -22.02
N ARG A 182 7.21 18.92 -22.81
CA ARG A 182 6.33 18.66 -23.94
C ARG A 182 7.02 17.84 -25.03
N GLY A 183 6.36 16.78 -25.45
CA GLY A 183 6.83 15.93 -26.56
C GLY A 183 8.07 15.09 -26.21
N GLN A 184 8.44 15.01 -24.93
CA GLN A 184 9.52 14.17 -24.44
C GLN A 184 8.93 12.91 -23.83
N THR A 185 9.63 11.81 -23.99
CA THR A 185 9.43 10.57 -23.20
C THR A 185 10.15 10.65 -21.86
N THR A 186 10.83 11.77 -21.59
CA THR A 186 11.66 12.03 -20.43
C THR A 186 11.07 13.18 -19.61
N VAL A 187 11.19 13.09 -18.30
CA VAL A 187 10.93 14.19 -17.35
C VAL A 187 12.26 14.59 -16.73
N THR A 188 12.53 15.86 -16.62
CA THR A 188 13.68 16.36 -15.85
C THR A 188 13.19 16.83 -14.50
N ASP A 189 13.73 16.25 -13.43
CA ASP A 189 13.41 16.63 -12.06
C ASP A 189 13.98 18.01 -11.67
N ASP A 190 13.69 18.49 -10.45
CA ASP A 190 14.17 19.78 -9.98
C ASP A 190 15.69 19.83 -9.77
N ASP A 191 16.33 18.68 -9.59
CA ASP A 191 17.79 18.52 -9.47
C ASP A 191 18.51 18.47 -10.84
N GLY A 192 17.74 18.45 -11.94
CA GLY A 192 18.26 18.44 -13.31
C GLY A 192 18.51 17.04 -13.87
N ASN A 193 18.12 15.96 -13.16
CA ASN A 193 18.21 14.61 -13.68
C ASN A 193 17.12 14.37 -14.72
N THR A 194 17.44 13.61 -15.75
CA THR A 194 16.49 13.24 -16.80
C THR A 194 15.99 11.82 -16.54
N ILE A 195 14.67 11.69 -16.40
CA ILE A 195 13.99 10.41 -16.15
C ILE A 195 13.26 10.00 -17.43
N GLU A 196 13.58 8.84 -17.94
CA GLU A 196 12.90 8.26 -19.10
C GLU A 196 11.83 7.27 -18.65
N PHE A 197 10.57 7.56 -18.95
CA PHE A 197 9.46 6.62 -18.78
C PHE A 197 9.28 5.86 -20.09
N ASN A 198 9.93 4.71 -20.19
CA ASN A 198 9.87 3.88 -21.37
C ASN A 198 9.09 2.60 -21.09
N PRO A 199 8.31 2.12 -22.05
CA PRO A 199 7.78 0.77 -21.96
C PRO A 199 8.92 -0.23 -21.92
N VAL A 200 8.81 -1.20 -21.02
CA VAL A 200 9.76 -2.32 -20.93
C VAL A 200 9.69 -3.12 -22.22
N GLN A 201 10.86 -3.44 -22.77
CA GLN A 201 10.99 -4.30 -23.95
C GLN A 201 11.48 -5.68 -23.52
N GLY A 202 10.77 -6.72 -23.97
CA GLY A 202 11.11 -8.10 -23.63
C GLY A 202 10.57 -8.57 -22.29
N ASP A 203 11.22 -9.56 -21.69
CA ASP A 203 10.83 -10.11 -20.41
C ASP A 203 11.11 -9.09 -19.28
N PRO A 204 10.13 -8.71 -18.47
CA PRO A 204 10.34 -7.82 -17.32
C PRO A 204 11.38 -8.33 -16.33
N TYR A 205 11.57 -9.64 -16.22
CA TYR A 205 12.55 -10.23 -15.33
C TYR A 205 14.01 -10.05 -15.81
N ASP A 206 14.21 -9.72 -17.09
CA ASP A 206 15.53 -9.37 -17.65
C ASP A 206 15.96 -7.93 -17.30
N GLN A 207 15.05 -7.11 -16.77
CA GLN A 207 15.35 -5.74 -16.38
C GLN A 207 16.20 -5.69 -15.12
N THR A 208 17.18 -4.79 -15.11
CA THR A 208 18.07 -4.58 -13.95
C THR A 208 17.54 -3.54 -12.97
N THR A 209 16.65 -2.65 -13.42
CA THR A 209 16.02 -1.60 -12.61
C THR A 209 14.64 -2.03 -12.10
N THR A 210 14.16 -1.38 -11.08
CA THR A 210 12.78 -1.55 -10.60
C THR A 210 11.81 -1.08 -11.69
N ILE A 211 10.71 -1.81 -11.88
CA ILE A 211 9.67 -1.49 -12.84
C ILE A 211 8.29 -1.47 -12.19
N LYS A 212 7.43 -0.60 -12.68
CA LYS A 212 5.99 -0.62 -12.40
C LYS A 212 5.32 -1.45 -13.47
N ARG A 213 4.71 -2.55 -13.10
CA ARG A 213 4.03 -3.45 -14.04
C ARG A 213 2.68 -2.86 -14.48
N SER A 214 2.22 -3.27 -15.63
CA SER A 214 0.93 -2.84 -16.19
C SER A 214 -0.28 -3.18 -15.32
N ASP A 215 -0.14 -4.11 -14.40
CA ASP A 215 -1.14 -4.46 -13.39
C ASP A 215 -1.00 -3.64 -12.08
N GLY A 216 -0.16 -2.62 -12.05
CA GLY A 216 0.08 -1.79 -10.89
C GLY A 216 1.03 -2.38 -9.85
N SER A 217 1.43 -3.64 -9.97
CA SER A 217 2.43 -4.24 -9.09
C SER A 217 3.85 -3.72 -9.36
N VAL A 218 4.77 -4.03 -8.49
CA VAL A 218 6.19 -3.64 -8.61
C VAL A 218 7.06 -4.88 -8.75
N LEU A 219 7.93 -4.88 -9.74
CA LEU A 219 9.04 -5.81 -9.80
C LEU A 219 10.32 -5.04 -9.43
N TYR A 220 10.87 -5.35 -8.27
CA TYR A 220 12.07 -4.68 -7.77
C TYR A 220 13.28 -4.92 -8.66
N ASP A 221 14.30 -4.09 -8.52
CA ASP A 221 15.58 -4.24 -9.25
C ASP A 221 16.25 -5.59 -8.97
N VAL A 222 17.19 -5.96 -9.84
CA VAL A 222 17.83 -7.26 -9.76
C VAL A 222 18.63 -7.45 -8.47
N ALA A 223 19.27 -6.39 -7.97
CA ALA A 223 20.07 -6.49 -6.74
C ALA A 223 19.17 -6.82 -5.53
N PHE A 224 18.00 -6.18 -5.46
CA PHE A 224 17.04 -6.43 -4.39
C PHE A 224 16.33 -7.79 -4.53
N ARG A 225 16.08 -8.26 -5.76
CA ARG A 225 15.44 -9.58 -6.04
C ARG A 225 16.37 -10.78 -5.86
N THR A 226 17.68 -10.58 -5.92
CA THR A 226 18.67 -11.68 -5.90
C THR A 226 19.54 -11.67 -4.65
N GLN A 227 19.06 -11.04 -3.58
CA GLN A 227 19.72 -11.04 -2.29
C GLN A 227 19.88 -12.44 -1.72
N THR A 228 20.97 -12.65 -1.02
CA THR A 228 21.17 -13.86 -0.22
C THR A 228 20.40 -13.80 1.07
N ALA A 229 20.14 -14.93 1.72
CA ALA A 229 19.51 -15.00 3.03
C ALA A 229 20.21 -14.10 4.07
N ASP A 230 21.56 -14.07 4.07
CA ASP A 230 22.32 -13.22 5.02
C ASP A 230 22.10 -11.72 4.76
N GLN A 231 22.00 -11.31 3.48
CA GLN A 231 21.69 -9.91 3.14
C GLN A 231 20.28 -9.51 3.59
N ILE A 232 19.30 -10.38 3.35
CA ILE A 232 17.91 -10.16 3.79
C ILE A 232 17.84 -10.03 5.31
N ARG A 233 18.53 -10.93 6.04
CA ARG A 233 18.60 -10.89 7.51
C ARG A 233 19.24 -9.60 8.01
N THR A 234 20.31 -9.12 7.36
CA THR A 234 20.95 -7.84 7.68
C THR A 234 19.96 -6.68 7.55
N LEU A 235 19.21 -6.62 6.45
CA LEU A 235 18.19 -5.59 6.24
C LEU A 235 17.04 -5.71 7.27
N ALA A 236 16.67 -6.92 7.66
CA ALA A 236 15.67 -7.12 8.71
C ALA A 236 16.16 -6.64 10.08
N ALA A 237 17.45 -6.84 10.40
CA ALA A 237 18.05 -6.29 11.60
C ALA A 237 18.12 -4.74 11.57
N GLU A 238 18.48 -4.16 10.44
CA GLU A 238 18.44 -2.70 10.25
C GLU A 238 17.02 -2.14 10.42
N ALA A 239 16.01 -2.86 9.96
CA ALA A 239 14.59 -2.48 10.13
C ALA A 239 14.19 -2.40 11.60
N CYS A 240 14.74 -3.25 12.49
CA CYS A 240 14.51 -3.16 13.93
C CYS A 240 14.99 -1.81 14.50
N MET A 241 16.12 -1.29 13.98
CA MET A 241 16.67 0.00 14.45
C MET A 241 15.88 1.21 13.94
N SER A 242 15.14 1.04 12.84
CA SER A 242 14.33 2.09 12.21
C SER A 242 12.83 1.89 12.41
N PHE A 243 12.43 1.03 13.35
CA PHE A 243 11.05 0.63 13.55
C PHE A 243 10.11 1.79 13.87
N ASN A 244 10.61 2.83 14.53
CA ASN A 244 9.87 4.09 14.73
C ASN A 244 9.33 4.71 13.43
N SER A 245 9.96 4.43 12.29
CA SER A 245 9.51 4.96 11.01
C SER A 245 8.16 4.44 10.55
N VAL A 246 7.69 3.31 11.10
CA VAL A 246 6.34 2.77 10.86
C VAL A 246 5.36 3.15 11.98
N HIS A 247 5.75 4.06 12.88
CA HIS A 247 4.91 4.67 13.92
C HIS A 247 4.20 3.66 14.83
N MET A 248 4.87 2.54 15.14
CA MET A 248 4.28 1.48 15.97
C MET A 248 4.65 1.58 17.46
N GLU A 249 5.71 2.33 17.80
CA GLU A 249 6.04 2.61 19.20
C GLU A 249 5.04 3.61 19.78
N GLY A 250 4.53 3.31 20.99
CA GLY A 250 3.48 4.11 21.61
C GLY A 250 2.06 3.81 21.08
N PHE A 251 1.91 2.79 20.24
CA PHE A 251 0.62 2.28 19.85
C PHE A 251 0.09 1.35 20.95
N ASP A 252 -0.53 1.93 21.96
CA ASP A 252 -1.02 1.20 23.14
C ASP A 252 -2.42 0.63 22.94
N GLU A 253 -3.29 1.37 22.23
CA GLU A 253 -4.69 1.00 22.03
C GLU A 253 -5.15 1.34 20.61
N MET A 254 -5.98 0.46 20.04
CA MET A 254 -6.64 0.72 18.76
C MET A 254 -7.59 1.92 18.85
N SER A 255 -7.53 2.78 17.86
CA SER A 255 -8.43 3.93 17.76
C SER A 255 -9.88 3.50 17.50
N THR A 256 -10.78 3.90 18.38
CA THR A 256 -12.22 3.64 18.19
C THR A 256 -12.77 4.28 16.92
N THR A 257 -12.24 5.44 16.52
CA THR A 257 -12.61 6.11 15.26
C THR A 257 -12.17 5.28 14.06
N GLN A 258 -10.95 4.72 14.08
CA GLN A 258 -10.46 3.88 12.99
C GLN A 258 -11.19 2.54 12.91
N ILE A 259 -11.54 1.95 14.05
CA ILE A 259 -12.39 0.75 14.09
C ILE A 259 -13.75 1.06 13.43
N GLN A 260 -14.41 2.14 13.84
CA GLN A 260 -15.70 2.53 13.26
C GLN A 260 -15.59 2.83 11.76
N ALA A 261 -14.53 3.50 11.34
CA ALA A 261 -14.27 3.78 9.93
C ALA A 261 -14.08 2.47 9.14
N PHE A 262 -13.32 1.53 9.67
CA PHE A 262 -13.12 0.21 9.07
C PHE A 262 -14.44 -0.55 8.93
N GLU A 263 -15.23 -0.67 9.99
CA GLU A 263 -16.51 -1.40 9.97
C GLU A 263 -17.48 -0.77 8.96
N SER A 264 -17.59 0.57 8.97
CA SER A 264 -18.42 1.30 8.01
C SER A 264 -17.93 1.14 6.56
N PHE A 265 -16.61 1.08 6.35
CA PHE A 265 -16.02 0.83 5.05
C PHE A 265 -16.34 -0.58 4.55
N MET A 266 -16.24 -1.60 5.41
CA MET A 266 -16.57 -2.98 5.06
C MET A 266 -18.05 -3.13 4.67
N ASP A 267 -18.94 -2.45 5.38
CA ASP A 267 -20.36 -2.41 5.05
C ASP A 267 -20.58 -1.70 3.70
N TYR A 268 -19.96 -0.55 3.49
CA TYR A 268 -20.02 0.18 2.23
C TYR A 268 -19.55 -0.65 1.04
N ALA A 269 -18.38 -1.33 1.14
CA ALA A 269 -17.87 -2.18 0.08
C ALA A 269 -18.86 -3.31 -0.25
N ARG A 270 -19.46 -3.93 0.76
CA ARG A 270 -20.49 -4.95 0.58
C ARG A 270 -21.75 -4.40 -0.10
N GLU A 271 -22.20 -3.20 0.27
CA GLU A 271 -23.34 -2.54 -0.36
C GLU A 271 -23.08 -2.18 -1.83
N GLN A 272 -21.84 -1.90 -2.19
CA GLN A 272 -21.39 -1.72 -3.57
C GLN A 272 -21.30 -3.05 -4.34
N GLY A 273 -21.50 -4.19 -3.71
CA GLY A 273 -21.39 -5.52 -4.31
C GLY A 273 -19.95 -6.03 -4.42
N THR A 274 -19.03 -5.47 -3.66
CA THR A 274 -17.62 -5.89 -3.61
C THR A 274 -17.40 -6.89 -2.49
N THR A 275 -16.78 -8.03 -2.80
CA THR A 275 -16.27 -8.97 -1.79
C THR A 275 -14.90 -8.51 -1.33
N VAL A 276 -14.75 -8.26 -0.02
CA VAL A 276 -13.46 -7.92 0.58
C VAL A 276 -12.75 -9.19 1.05
N ILE A 277 -11.48 -9.32 0.68
CA ILE A 277 -10.57 -10.35 1.17
C ILE A 277 -9.45 -9.63 1.94
N LEU A 278 -9.27 -9.96 3.20
CA LEU A 278 -8.19 -9.41 4.02
C LEU A 278 -6.98 -10.33 3.99
N VAL A 279 -5.81 -9.72 3.94
CA VAL A 279 -4.52 -10.42 3.99
C VAL A 279 -3.64 -9.77 5.03
N LEU A 280 -3.06 -10.59 5.90
CA LEU A 280 -2.04 -10.19 6.86
C LEU A 280 -0.69 -10.70 6.34
N SER A 281 0.06 -9.81 5.69
CA SER A 281 1.40 -10.15 5.22
C SER A 281 2.33 -10.37 6.40
N PRO A 282 3.10 -11.47 6.48
CA PRO A 282 4.01 -11.71 7.59
C PRO A 282 5.12 -10.68 7.63
N TRP A 283 5.61 -10.43 8.82
CA TRP A 283 6.86 -9.72 9.05
C TRP A 283 8.01 -10.73 8.97
N HIS A 284 9.20 -10.27 8.65
CA HIS A 284 10.37 -11.14 8.65
C HIS A 284 10.59 -11.72 10.07
N PRO A 285 10.99 -13.01 10.22
CA PRO A 285 11.13 -13.65 11.54
C PRO A 285 11.99 -12.86 12.52
N TYR A 286 13.07 -12.22 12.03
CA TYR A 286 13.95 -11.40 12.87
C TYR A 286 13.23 -10.16 13.42
N LEU A 287 12.52 -9.43 12.56
CA LEU A 287 11.78 -8.22 12.98
C LEU A 287 10.61 -8.58 13.90
N TYR A 288 9.85 -9.62 13.58
CA TYR A 288 8.77 -10.07 14.45
C TYR A 288 9.29 -10.55 15.82
N GLY A 289 10.42 -11.28 15.80
CA GLY A 289 11.14 -11.68 17.01
C GLY A 289 11.50 -10.48 17.89
N TYR A 290 11.97 -9.38 17.29
CA TYR A 290 12.24 -8.12 18.01
C TYR A 290 10.97 -7.57 18.67
N LEU A 291 9.82 -7.55 17.97
CA LEU A 291 8.56 -7.03 18.53
C LEU A 291 8.10 -7.78 19.78
N ILE A 292 8.21 -9.11 19.79
CA ILE A 292 7.80 -9.94 20.93
C ILE A 292 8.75 -9.87 22.13
N THR A 293 9.96 -9.26 21.99
CA THR A 293 10.84 -9.01 23.14
C THR A 293 10.32 -7.90 24.04
N GLU A 294 9.59 -6.92 23.49
CA GLU A 294 9.04 -5.78 24.22
C GLU A 294 7.52 -5.63 23.96
N PRO A 295 6.72 -6.63 24.41
CA PRO A 295 5.30 -6.72 24.05
C PRO A 295 4.46 -5.54 24.53
N GLU A 296 4.83 -4.92 25.65
CA GLU A 296 4.13 -3.74 26.16
C GLU A 296 4.35 -2.50 25.30
N LEU A 297 5.55 -2.37 24.67
CA LEU A 297 5.86 -1.28 23.76
C LEU A 297 5.08 -1.39 22.44
N HIS A 298 4.75 -2.62 22.03
CA HIS A 298 4.08 -2.93 20.77
C HIS A 298 2.66 -3.49 20.97
N LYS A 299 2.03 -3.16 22.08
CA LYS A 299 0.74 -3.72 22.50
C LYS A 299 -0.37 -3.55 21.46
N GLY A 300 -0.50 -2.38 20.86
CA GLY A 300 -1.51 -2.12 19.84
C GLY A 300 -1.30 -2.98 18.58
N PHE A 301 -0.05 -3.21 18.17
CA PHE A 301 0.26 -4.11 17.06
C PHE A 301 -0.35 -5.50 17.28
N PHE A 302 -0.13 -6.10 18.45
CA PHE A 302 -0.66 -7.44 18.75
C PHE A 302 -2.19 -7.46 18.90
N GLN A 303 -2.79 -6.36 19.36
CA GLN A 303 -4.24 -6.24 19.45
C GLN A 303 -4.91 -6.27 18.08
N VAL A 304 -4.30 -5.65 17.07
CA VAL A 304 -4.88 -5.53 15.72
C VAL A 304 -5.15 -6.89 15.10
N GLU A 305 -4.17 -7.79 15.08
CA GLU A 305 -4.37 -9.10 14.46
C GLU A 305 -5.46 -9.91 15.16
N ASN A 306 -5.45 -9.93 16.49
CA ASN A 306 -6.47 -10.63 17.27
C ASN A 306 -7.87 -10.08 16.98
N TRP A 307 -8.01 -8.76 16.95
CA TRP A 307 -9.28 -8.10 16.65
C TRP A 307 -9.76 -8.39 15.22
N LEU A 308 -8.86 -8.33 14.23
CA LEU A 308 -9.19 -8.65 12.83
C LEU A 308 -9.66 -10.10 12.68
N ARG A 309 -9.03 -11.05 13.38
CA ARG A 309 -9.44 -12.46 13.37
C ARG A 309 -10.84 -12.63 13.96
N GLU A 310 -11.14 -12.01 15.08
CA GLU A 310 -12.47 -12.03 15.68
C GLU A 310 -13.51 -11.39 14.76
N TYR A 311 -13.21 -10.22 14.18
CA TYR A 311 -14.08 -9.54 13.24
C TYR A 311 -14.39 -10.42 12.02
N CYS A 312 -13.38 -11.02 11.41
CA CYS A 312 -13.54 -11.86 10.23
C CYS A 312 -14.34 -13.14 10.53
N ALA A 313 -14.11 -13.77 11.69
CA ALA A 313 -14.90 -14.92 12.12
C ALA A 313 -16.38 -14.58 12.30
N GLN A 314 -16.68 -13.43 12.93
CA GLN A 314 -18.04 -12.97 13.18
C GLN A 314 -18.79 -12.56 11.90
N ASN A 315 -18.08 -11.97 10.93
CA ASN A 315 -18.65 -11.39 9.72
C ASN A 315 -18.47 -12.25 8.46
N ASN A 316 -17.90 -13.47 8.60
CA ASN A 316 -17.60 -14.39 7.49
C ASN A 316 -16.76 -13.73 6.38
N VAL A 317 -15.76 -12.92 6.78
CA VAL A 317 -14.83 -12.27 5.86
C VAL A 317 -13.61 -13.19 5.63
N PRO A 318 -13.22 -13.45 4.37
CA PRO A 318 -12.01 -14.20 4.10
C PRO A 318 -10.77 -13.50 4.66
N LEU A 319 -9.99 -14.18 5.49
CA LEU A 319 -8.75 -13.71 6.08
C LEU A 319 -7.64 -14.74 5.87
N TYR A 320 -6.52 -14.29 5.32
CA TYR A 320 -5.35 -15.13 5.04
C TYR A 320 -4.08 -14.53 5.61
N GLY A 321 -3.14 -15.40 5.99
CA GLY A 321 -1.86 -15.00 6.55
C GLY A 321 -1.91 -14.66 8.04
N SER A 322 -0.81 -14.10 8.51
CA SER A 322 -0.58 -13.64 9.88
C SER A 322 0.60 -12.65 9.84
N TYR A 323 0.63 -11.70 10.75
CA TYR A 323 1.83 -10.89 10.94
C TYR A 323 2.97 -11.72 11.55
N ASP A 324 2.62 -12.75 12.34
CA ASP A 324 3.59 -13.71 12.87
C ASP A 324 4.00 -14.71 11.80
N PRO A 325 5.26 -14.70 11.34
CA PRO A 325 5.74 -15.61 10.30
C PRO A 325 5.67 -17.08 10.71
N GLU A 326 5.71 -17.41 11.99
CA GLU A 326 5.62 -18.80 12.47
C GLU A 326 4.22 -19.40 12.36
N CYS A 327 3.20 -18.57 12.12
CA CYS A 327 1.86 -19.04 11.80
C CYS A 327 1.71 -19.45 10.33
N ILE A 328 2.78 -19.39 9.52
CA ILE A 328 2.76 -19.68 8.09
C ILE A 328 3.76 -20.78 7.78
N ASP A 329 3.24 -21.94 7.39
CA ASP A 329 4.07 -23.11 7.10
C ASP A 329 5.02 -22.88 5.92
N GLY A 330 6.29 -23.24 6.12
CA GLY A 330 7.29 -23.30 5.07
C GLY A 330 7.80 -21.94 4.56
N LEU A 331 7.63 -20.88 5.33
CA LEU A 331 8.33 -19.62 5.07
C LEU A 331 9.83 -19.79 5.27
N GLU A 332 10.59 -19.24 4.33
CA GLU A 332 12.05 -19.24 4.32
C GLU A 332 12.57 -17.80 4.27
N GLU A 333 13.82 -17.57 4.64
CA GLU A 333 14.47 -16.25 4.61
C GLU A 333 14.31 -15.57 3.24
N THR A 334 14.49 -16.34 2.16
CA THR A 334 14.37 -15.86 0.77
C THR A 334 12.93 -15.60 0.29
N ASP A 335 11.94 -15.85 1.11
CA ASP A 335 10.55 -15.43 0.88
C ASP A 335 10.31 -13.95 1.23
N PHE A 336 11.37 -13.26 1.68
CA PHE A 336 11.35 -11.83 1.99
C PHE A 336 12.40 -11.07 1.17
N PHE A 337 12.24 -9.76 1.09
CA PHE A 337 13.25 -8.84 0.57
C PHE A 337 14.00 -8.10 1.70
N ASP A 338 13.34 -7.88 2.81
CA ASP A 338 13.83 -7.19 4.00
C ASP A 338 12.97 -7.54 5.22
N GLY A 339 12.98 -6.71 6.26
CA GLY A 339 12.19 -6.93 7.48
C GLY A 339 10.67 -6.83 7.30
N LEU A 340 10.18 -6.20 6.21
CA LEU A 340 8.77 -5.82 6.05
C LEU A 340 8.11 -6.44 4.81
N HIS A 341 8.87 -6.69 3.75
CA HIS A 341 8.33 -6.97 2.42
C HIS A 341 8.50 -8.43 2.03
N CYS A 342 7.37 -9.13 1.82
CA CYS A 342 7.35 -10.48 1.28
C CYS A 342 7.60 -10.48 -0.23
N ALA A 343 8.39 -11.44 -0.69
CA ALA A 343 8.51 -11.79 -2.11
C ALA A 343 7.24 -12.54 -2.60
N GLY A 344 7.09 -12.66 -3.91
CA GLY A 344 5.99 -13.41 -4.50
C GLY A 344 5.94 -14.88 -4.06
N THR A 345 7.09 -15.49 -3.79
CA THR A 345 7.21 -16.84 -3.22
C THR A 345 6.63 -16.94 -1.82
N GLY A 346 6.90 -15.93 -0.98
CA GLY A 346 6.32 -15.82 0.37
C GLY A 346 4.80 -15.64 0.31
N ILE A 347 4.30 -14.79 -0.58
CA ILE A 347 2.84 -14.60 -0.76
C ILE A 347 2.16 -15.94 -1.07
N ALA A 348 2.76 -16.78 -1.91
CA ALA A 348 2.21 -18.09 -2.27
C ALA A 348 2.12 -19.08 -1.09
N ARG A 349 2.81 -18.83 0.03
CA ARG A 349 2.73 -19.66 1.24
C ARG A 349 1.46 -19.42 2.04
N PHE A 350 0.96 -18.19 2.06
CA PHE A 350 -0.17 -17.81 2.91
C PHE A 350 -1.42 -17.37 2.15
N PHE A 351 -1.33 -17.05 0.87
CA PHE A 351 -2.46 -16.61 0.08
C PHE A 351 -2.75 -17.56 -1.09
N PRO A 352 -3.94 -18.18 -1.13
CA PRO A 352 -4.26 -19.20 -2.13
C PRO A 352 -4.68 -18.64 -3.51
N GLY A 353 -4.67 -17.31 -3.66
CA GLY A 353 -5.26 -16.61 -4.80
C GLY A 353 -6.76 -16.32 -4.65
N ILE A 354 -7.22 -15.28 -5.36
CA ILE A 354 -8.61 -14.80 -5.28
C ILE A 354 -9.64 -15.87 -5.70
N PRO A 355 -9.47 -16.61 -6.82
CA PRO A 355 -10.46 -17.61 -7.21
C PRO A 355 -10.66 -18.69 -6.15
N ARG A 356 -9.59 -19.13 -5.49
CA ARG A 356 -9.67 -20.12 -4.42
C ARG A 356 -10.34 -19.54 -3.17
N ALA A 357 -10.02 -18.31 -2.81
CA ALA A 357 -10.64 -17.62 -1.67
C ALA A 357 -12.17 -17.47 -1.87
N LEU A 358 -12.60 -17.06 -3.06
CA LEU A 358 -14.04 -16.97 -3.39
C LEU A 358 -14.72 -18.32 -3.36
N GLN A 359 -14.09 -19.37 -3.90
CA GLN A 359 -14.61 -20.73 -3.83
C GLN A 359 -14.80 -21.19 -2.38
N GLN A 360 -13.82 -20.90 -1.51
CA GLN A 360 -13.91 -21.27 -0.09
C GLN A 360 -15.04 -20.50 0.62
N LEU A 361 -15.23 -19.24 0.29
CA LEU A 361 -16.33 -18.41 0.81
C LEU A 361 -17.68 -18.99 0.38
N GLU A 362 -17.87 -19.33 -0.90
CA GLU A 362 -19.10 -19.89 -1.45
C GLU A 362 -19.44 -21.26 -0.85
N THR A 363 -18.43 -22.09 -0.62
CA THR A 363 -18.62 -23.46 -0.07
C THR A 363 -18.63 -23.51 1.45
N GLY A 364 -18.42 -22.39 2.14
CA GLY A 364 -18.32 -22.34 3.60
C GLY A 364 -17.09 -23.09 4.14
N THR A 365 -16.00 -23.13 3.37
CA THR A 365 -14.75 -23.84 3.72
C THR A 365 -13.58 -22.88 3.93
N LEU A 366 -13.88 -21.62 4.29
CA LEU A 366 -12.86 -20.66 4.69
C LEU A 366 -12.02 -21.23 5.85
N PRO A 367 -10.70 -20.94 5.88
CA PRO A 367 -9.91 -21.21 7.08
C PRO A 367 -10.55 -20.52 8.30
N ASP A 368 -10.57 -21.20 9.44
CA ASP A 368 -11.03 -20.57 10.67
C ASP A 368 -10.01 -19.52 11.13
N PRO A 369 -10.37 -18.22 11.15
CA PRO A 369 -9.44 -17.17 11.59
C PRO A 369 -8.99 -17.36 13.04
N LEU A 370 -9.83 -17.97 13.88
CA LEU A 370 -9.55 -18.16 15.31
C LEU A 370 -8.67 -19.38 15.59
N ALA A 371 -8.40 -20.22 14.59
CA ALA A 371 -7.47 -21.34 14.73
C ALA A 371 -5.98 -20.90 14.67
N VAL A 372 -5.70 -19.67 14.27
CA VAL A 372 -4.35 -19.11 14.21
C VAL A 372 -4.06 -18.34 15.50
N HIS A 373 -2.94 -18.63 16.13
CA HIS A 373 -2.54 -18.07 17.43
C HIS A 373 -1.18 -17.37 17.31
N PRO A 374 -1.13 -16.08 16.91
CA PRO A 374 0.12 -15.35 16.80
C PRO A 374 0.80 -15.21 18.16
N ARG A 375 2.12 -15.29 18.17
CA ARG A 375 2.91 -15.03 19.38
C ARG A 375 2.83 -13.55 19.72
N THR A 376 2.66 -13.25 20.98
CA THR A 376 2.59 -11.86 21.48
C THR A 376 3.66 -11.55 22.52
N SER A 377 4.48 -12.54 22.91
CA SER A 377 5.58 -12.38 23.85
C SER A 377 6.58 -13.53 23.68
N LEU A 378 7.78 -13.37 24.24
CA LEU A 378 8.78 -14.44 24.30
C LEU A 378 8.31 -15.69 25.06
N GLU A 379 7.42 -15.54 26.05
CA GLU A 379 6.86 -16.69 26.79
C GLU A 379 6.02 -17.60 25.89
N SER A 380 5.51 -17.06 24.78
CA SER A 380 4.77 -17.80 23.75
C SER A 380 5.66 -18.30 22.61
N ALA A 381 6.95 -17.95 22.60
CA ALA A 381 7.90 -18.35 21.57
C ALA A 381 8.53 -19.71 21.88
N ASP A 382 8.99 -20.38 20.80
CA ASP A 382 9.79 -21.60 20.95
C ASP A 382 11.07 -21.31 21.73
N PRO A 383 11.44 -22.09 22.73
CA PRO A 383 12.64 -21.89 23.54
C PRO A 383 13.94 -21.77 22.72
N ASP A 384 14.04 -22.50 21.59
CA ASP A 384 15.23 -22.47 20.74
C ASP A 384 15.38 -21.13 20.01
N VAL A 385 14.26 -20.47 19.67
CA VAL A 385 14.23 -19.11 19.06
C VAL A 385 14.64 -18.07 20.11
N VAL A 386 14.17 -18.21 21.34
CA VAL A 386 14.51 -17.30 22.46
C VAL A 386 16.01 -17.35 22.77
N GLU A 387 16.62 -18.52 22.70
CA GLU A 387 18.06 -18.68 22.95
C GLU A 387 18.90 -18.01 21.85
N THR A 388 18.46 -18.12 20.58
CA THR A 388 19.10 -17.47 19.43
C THR A 388 19.03 -15.95 19.54
N LEU A 389 17.86 -15.38 19.81
CA LEU A 389 17.67 -13.93 19.95
C LEU A 389 18.47 -13.34 21.14
N ASN A 390 18.50 -14.05 22.26
CA ASN A 390 19.29 -13.62 23.41
C ASN A 390 20.80 -13.73 23.19
N GLY A 391 21.26 -14.69 22.37
CA GLY A 391 22.65 -14.84 22.00
C GLY A 391 23.15 -13.71 21.08
N GLU A 392 22.36 -13.35 20.10
CA GLU A 392 22.70 -12.30 19.13
C GLU A 392 22.66 -10.89 19.74
N THR A 393 21.72 -10.60 20.66
CA THR A 393 21.67 -9.32 21.41
C THR A 393 22.85 -9.15 22.35
N ALA A 394 23.41 -10.24 22.88
CA ALA A 394 24.58 -10.19 23.76
C ALA A 394 25.91 -9.95 22.98
N GLU A 395 25.99 -10.43 21.73
CA GLU A 395 27.18 -10.18 20.87
C GLU A 395 27.20 -8.73 20.35
N THR A 396 26.06 -8.18 19.94
CA THR A 396 25.97 -6.77 19.49
C THR A 396 26.24 -5.75 20.59
N ALA A 397 25.95 -6.09 21.85
CA ALA A 397 26.25 -5.25 23.02
C ALA A 397 27.72 -5.26 23.44
N GLN A 398 28.54 -6.21 22.94
CA GLN A 398 29.97 -6.29 23.24
C GLN A 398 30.88 -5.64 22.20
N GLU A 399 30.36 -5.33 20.99
CA GLU A 399 31.10 -4.66 19.91
C GLU A 399 30.81 -3.15 19.78
N GLY A 400 29.97 -2.56 20.62
CA GLY A 400 29.69 -1.11 20.76
C GLY A 400 30.30 -0.57 22.06
#